data_2d94ee5d1e330d2d52141a8f5b46e6d0
#
_entry.id   2d94ee5d1e330d2d52141a8f5b46e6d0
#
_cell.length_a   1.000
_cell.length_b   1.000
_cell.length_c   1.000
_cell.angle_alpha   90.00
_cell.angle_beta   90.00
_cell.angle_gamma   90.00
#
_symmetry.space_group_name_H-M   'P 1'
#
loop_
_entity.id
_entity.type
_entity.pdbx_description
1 polymer ?
#
loop_
_entity_poly.entity_id
_entity_poly.type
_entity_poly.pdbx_seq_one_letter_code
_entity_poly.pdbx_strand_id
1 'polypeptide(L)'
;QALGEALEDLEPAPVGVGVFEIEDDSGQWEVGDYFTETPDEIALTLMAAAYGAAEFAVSELPEIDWVAHVRRELKPVEAGRFFVYGSHDADKLPEGRIGLLIEAAMAFGTGHHGTTLGCLRALDRLAGRGFHGRNVIDVGCGTAVLAMAAARLWPETVLATDIDQVAVD
;
A
#
# COMPACT_ATOMS: atom_id res chain seq x y z
N GLN A 1 -13.43 -16.95 9.67
CA GLN A 1 -14.26 -16.49 8.54
C GLN A 1 -15.71 -16.27 9.00
N ALA A 2 -16.43 -17.28 9.54
CA ALA A 2 -17.83 -17.13 9.99
C ALA A 2 -18.04 -16.00 11.02
N LEU A 3 -17.08 -15.74 11.91
CA LEU A 3 -17.15 -14.61 12.82
C LEU A 3 -17.06 -13.28 12.08
N GLY A 4 -16.17 -13.15 11.09
CA GLY A 4 -16.05 -11.93 10.28
C GLY A 4 -17.35 -11.62 9.54
N GLU A 5 -17.96 -12.62 8.91
CA GLU A 5 -19.25 -12.49 8.23
C GLU A 5 -20.37 -12.05 9.20
N ALA A 6 -20.36 -12.57 10.42
CA ALA A 6 -21.37 -12.20 11.44
C ALA A 6 -21.16 -10.77 11.99
N LEU A 7 -19.93 -10.28 12.01
CA LEU A 7 -19.62 -8.92 12.44
C LEU A 7 -20.11 -7.85 11.45
N GLU A 8 -20.18 -8.19 10.16
CA GLU A 8 -20.72 -7.29 9.12
C GLU A 8 -22.21 -6.96 9.36
N ASP A 9 -22.93 -7.84 10.07
CA ASP A 9 -24.37 -7.70 10.36
C ASP A 9 -24.64 -6.94 11.68
N LEU A 10 -23.61 -6.41 12.35
CA LEU A 10 -23.79 -5.63 13.58
C LEU A 10 -24.44 -4.27 13.34
N GLU A 11 -25.07 -3.74 14.40
CA GLU A 11 -25.57 -2.35 14.49
C GLU A 11 -24.85 -1.63 15.64
N PRO A 12 -24.09 -0.53 15.40
CA PRO A 12 -23.82 0.06 14.08
C PRO A 12 -22.96 -0.86 13.20
N ALA A 13 -23.16 -0.81 11.87
CA ALA A 13 -22.40 -1.62 10.95
C ALA A 13 -20.93 -1.17 10.90
N PRO A 14 -19.96 -2.09 10.88
CA PRO A 14 -18.56 -1.74 10.68
C PRO A 14 -18.34 -1.18 9.27
N VAL A 15 -17.39 -0.26 9.12
CA VAL A 15 -16.94 0.27 7.82
C VAL A 15 -15.92 -0.64 7.13
N GLY A 16 -15.38 -1.60 7.87
CA GLY A 16 -14.46 -2.59 7.34
C GLY A 16 -14.21 -3.70 8.33
N VAL A 17 -14.19 -4.93 7.82
CA VAL A 17 -13.89 -6.16 8.57
C VAL A 17 -12.65 -6.80 7.94
N GLY A 18 -11.66 -7.12 8.75
CA GLY A 18 -10.45 -7.83 8.33
C GLY A 18 -10.30 -9.15 9.07
N VAL A 19 -9.95 -10.21 8.36
CA VAL A 19 -9.64 -11.53 8.93
C VAL A 19 -8.26 -11.95 8.47
N PHE A 20 -7.33 -12.09 9.40
CA PHE A 20 -5.92 -12.34 9.11
C PHE A 20 -5.44 -13.58 9.86
N GLU A 21 -4.66 -14.42 9.21
CA GLU A 21 -3.92 -15.49 9.88
C GLU A 21 -2.70 -14.87 10.59
N ILE A 22 -2.48 -15.26 11.84
CA ILE A 22 -1.31 -14.81 12.59
C ILE A 22 -0.10 -15.63 12.11
N GLU A 23 0.88 -14.94 11.50
CA GLU A 23 2.06 -15.56 10.90
C GLU A 23 3.09 -16.01 11.97
N ASP A 24 2.66 -16.83 12.92
CA ASP A 24 3.50 -17.36 14.01
C ASP A 24 3.44 -18.91 14.11
N ASP A 25 2.91 -19.57 13.09
CA ASP A 25 2.67 -21.01 13.01
C ASP A 25 1.68 -21.54 14.09
N SER A 26 0.95 -20.66 14.80
CA SER A 26 -0.05 -21.04 15.81
C SER A 26 -1.34 -21.57 15.19
N GLY A 27 -1.61 -21.24 13.92
CA GLY A 27 -2.89 -21.47 13.25
C GLY A 27 -4.03 -20.62 13.81
N GLN A 28 -3.71 -19.56 14.55
CA GLN A 28 -4.68 -18.60 15.07
C GLN A 28 -5.00 -17.52 14.04
N TRP A 29 -6.21 -16.98 14.15
CA TRP A 29 -6.70 -15.92 13.28
C TRP A 29 -7.06 -14.71 14.11
N GLU A 30 -6.74 -13.55 13.61
CA GLU A 30 -7.15 -12.26 14.14
C GLU A 30 -8.30 -11.72 13.30
N VAL A 31 -9.32 -11.18 13.97
CA VAL A 31 -10.44 -10.47 13.34
C VAL A 31 -10.44 -9.06 13.87
N GLY A 32 -10.35 -8.10 12.97
CA GLY A 32 -10.37 -6.67 13.28
C GLY A 32 -11.47 -5.96 12.53
N ASP A 33 -12.21 -5.09 13.23
CA ASP A 33 -13.32 -4.33 12.71
C ASP A 33 -13.12 -2.85 12.99
N TYR A 34 -13.57 -2.02 12.06
CA TYR A 34 -13.53 -0.57 12.19
C TYR A 34 -14.94 -0.01 12.18
N PHE A 35 -15.24 0.83 13.17
CA PHE A 35 -16.54 1.47 13.32
C PHE A 35 -16.39 2.99 13.30
N THR A 36 -17.38 3.70 12.77
CA THR A 36 -17.46 5.17 12.86
C THR A 36 -18.18 5.65 14.11
N GLU A 37 -18.93 4.75 14.75
CA GLU A 37 -19.63 4.98 16.01
C GLU A 37 -19.22 3.91 17.02
N THR A 38 -19.39 4.16 18.30
CA THR A 38 -19.03 3.18 19.34
C THR A 38 -19.86 1.90 19.16
N PRO A 39 -19.24 0.74 18.98
CA PRO A 39 -19.97 -0.52 18.83
C PRO A 39 -20.64 -0.95 20.14
N ASP A 40 -21.65 -1.80 20.05
CA ASP A 40 -22.28 -2.42 21.21
C ASP A 40 -21.34 -3.50 21.81
N GLU A 41 -20.67 -3.17 22.91
CA GLU A 41 -19.76 -4.08 23.60
C GLU A 41 -20.44 -5.36 24.10
N ILE A 42 -21.75 -5.31 24.41
CA ILE A 42 -22.50 -6.50 24.82
C ILE A 42 -22.67 -7.43 23.62
N ALA A 43 -23.03 -6.88 22.46
CA ALA A 43 -23.13 -7.66 21.22
C ALA A 43 -21.79 -8.29 20.85
N LEU A 44 -20.69 -7.55 20.94
CA LEU A 44 -19.34 -8.08 20.70
C LEU A 44 -18.99 -9.22 21.67
N THR A 45 -19.29 -9.06 22.96
CA THR A 45 -19.05 -10.10 23.97
C THR A 45 -19.83 -11.39 23.68
N LEU A 46 -21.11 -11.24 23.30
CA LEU A 46 -21.96 -12.38 22.94
C LEU A 46 -21.45 -13.09 21.66
N MET A 47 -21.00 -12.33 20.68
CA MET A 47 -20.41 -12.88 19.47
C MET A 47 -19.11 -13.64 19.76
N ALA A 48 -18.20 -13.06 20.53
CA ALA A 48 -16.97 -13.75 20.93
C ALA A 48 -17.29 -15.11 21.58
N ALA A 49 -18.24 -15.12 22.51
CA ALA A 49 -18.66 -16.36 23.18
C ALA A 49 -19.33 -17.36 22.21
N ALA A 50 -20.17 -16.90 21.29
CA ALA A 50 -20.89 -17.75 20.34
C ALA A 50 -19.95 -18.44 19.32
N TYR A 51 -18.89 -17.75 18.92
CA TYR A 51 -17.92 -18.25 17.94
C TYR A 51 -16.64 -18.83 18.57
N GLY A 52 -16.55 -18.86 19.91
CA GLY A 52 -15.38 -19.39 20.63
C GLY A 52 -14.13 -18.55 20.44
N ALA A 53 -14.29 -17.25 20.18
CA ALA A 53 -13.19 -16.31 20.06
C ALA A 53 -12.80 -15.73 21.43
N ALA A 54 -11.63 -15.12 21.50
CA ALA A 54 -11.24 -14.28 22.63
C ALA A 54 -12.10 -13.01 22.70
N GLU A 55 -12.14 -12.38 23.87
CA GLU A 55 -12.84 -11.10 24.05
C GLU A 55 -12.28 -10.03 23.10
N PHE A 56 -13.16 -9.23 22.52
CA PHE A 56 -12.73 -8.10 21.68
C PHE A 56 -12.11 -7.00 22.54
N ALA A 57 -10.99 -6.45 22.06
CA ALA A 57 -10.41 -5.23 22.60
C ALA A 57 -10.92 -4.04 21.77
N VAL A 58 -11.75 -3.21 22.37
CA VAL A 58 -12.25 -1.99 21.72
C VAL A 58 -11.38 -0.81 22.11
N SER A 59 -10.92 -0.04 21.13
CA SER A 59 -10.14 1.17 21.35
C SER A 59 -10.55 2.26 20.38
N GLU A 60 -10.54 3.50 20.84
CA GLU A 60 -10.76 4.65 19.97
C GLU A 60 -9.48 4.93 19.19
N LEU A 61 -9.59 5.02 17.86
CA LEU A 61 -8.49 5.46 17.02
C LEU A 61 -8.40 6.99 17.10
N PRO A 62 -7.21 7.53 17.40
CA PRO A 62 -7.03 8.98 17.42
C PRO A 62 -7.33 9.57 16.03
N GLU A 63 -7.93 10.77 15.99
CA GLU A 63 -8.05 11.57 14.75
C GLU A 63 -6.67 12.03 14.28
N ILE A 64 -5.93 11.12 13.69
CA ILE A 64 -4.64 11.41 13.06
C ILE A 64 -4.84 11.38 11.55
N ASP A 65 -4.28 12.33 10.85
CA ASP A 65 -4.09 12.22 9.41
C ASP A 65 -3.11 11.06 9.13
N TRP A 66 -3.68 9.84 9.05
CA TRP A 66 -2.94 8.62 8.81
C TRP A 66 -2.14 8.67 7.51
N VAL A 67 -2.65 9.40 6.51
CA VAL A 67 -1.96 9.60 5.23
C VAL A 67 -0.70 10.43 5.45
N ALA A 68 -0.80 11.52 6.21
CA ALA A 68 0.36 12.33 6.56
C ALA A 68 1.34 11.60 7.48
N HIS A 69 0.85 10.72 8.36
CA HIS A 69 1.69 9.90 9.24
C HIS A 69 2.48 8.87 8.44
N VAL A 70 1.81 8.08 7.61
CA VAL A 70 2.45 7.08 6.72
C VAL A 70 3.43 7.76 5.76
N ARG A 71 3.10 8.94 5.22
CA ARG A 71 4.01 9.72 4.36
C ARG A 71 5.35 10.00 5.01
N ARG A 72 5.37 10.32 6.31
CA ARG A 72 6.61 10.66 7.04
C ARG A 72 7.44 9.43 7.40
N GLU A 73 6.82 8.26 7.49
CA GLU A 73 7.51 7.02 7.85
C GLU A 73 8.09 6.27 6.66
N LEU A 74 7.62 6.56 5.44
CA LEU A 74 8.12 5.93 4.23
C LEU A 74 9.54 6.44 3.92
N LYS A 75 10.53 5.61 4.20
CA LYS A 75 11.94 5.89 3.89
C LYS A 75 12.19 5.78 2.38
N PRO A 76 13.18 6.49 1.83
CA PRO A 76 13.56 6.31 0.44
C PRO A 76 13.93 4.87 0.10
N VAL A 77 13.61 4.44 -1.12
CA VAL A 77 13.87 3.09 -1.62
C VAL A 77 14.92 3.12 -2.74
N GLU A 78 15.99 2.35 -2.58
CA GLU A 78 17.01 2.19 -3.61
C GLU A 78 16.72 0.95 -4.48
N ALA A 79 16.60 1.17 -5.79
CA ALA A 79 16.32 0.13 -6.77
C ALA A 79 17.25 0.23 -7.99
N GLY A 80 18.46 -0.33 -7.90
CA GLY A 80 19.49 -0.16 -8.93
C GLY A 80 19.90 1.30 -9.04
N ARG A 81 19.79 1.91 -10.24
CA ARG A 81 20.07 3.35 -10.44
C ARG A 81 18.95 4.27 -9.95
N PHE A 82 17.79 3.73 -9.62
CA PHE A 82 16.65 4.52 -9.16
C PHE A 82 16.69 4.78 -7.65
N PHE A 83 16.20 5.94 -7.27
CA PHE A 83 16.00 6.35 -5.89
C PHE A 83 14.57 6.91 -5.79
N VAL A 84 13.67 6.14 -5.17
CA VAL A 84 12.28 6.53 -4.97
C VAL A 84 12.17 7.24 -3.63
N TYR A 85 11.60 8.42 -3.60
CA TYR A 85 11.55 9.26 -2.39
C TYR A 85 10.33 10.19 -2.39
N GLY A 86 9.88 10.57 -1.21
CA GLY A 86 8.90 11.64 -1.01
C GLY A 86 9.57 13.02 -0.97
N SER A 87 8.80 14.08 -1.15
CA SER A 87 9.31 15.47 -1.14
C SER A 87 10.10 15.82 0.11
N HIS A 88 9.74 15.23 1.27
CA HIS A 88 10.41 15.42 2.55
C HIS A 88 11.84 14.85 2.60
N ASP A 89 12.21 13.99 1.65
CA ASP A 89 13.51 13.34 1.53
C ASP A 89 14.29 13.77 0.29
N ALA A 90 13.91 14.88 -0.34
CA ALA A 90 14.54 15.36 -1.56
C ALA A 90 16.05 15.68 -1.40
N ASP A 91 16.45 16.06 -0.20
CA ASP A 91 17.85 16.33 0.17
C ASP A 91 18.69 15.05 0.29
N LYS A 92 18.05 13.88 0.39
CA LYS A 92 18.71 12.57 0.50
C LYS A 92 19.02 11.92 -0.85
N LEU A 93 18.63 12.53 -1.98
CA LEU A 93 18.89 11.98 -3.32
C LEU A 93 20.40 11.91 -3.58
N PRO A 94 21.00 10.72 -3.73
CA PRO A 94 22.43 10.60 -3.95
C PRO A 94 22.81 11.08 -5.36
N GLU A 95 23.99 11.66 -5.47
CA GLU A 95 24.54 12.08 -6.75
C GLU A 95 24.65 10.90 -7.74
N GLY A 96 24.27 11.12 -8.99
CA GLY A 96 24.30 10.09 -10.04
C GLY A 96 23.16 9.08 -10.01
N ARG A 97 22.21 9.20 -9.07
CA ARG A 97 20.98 8.40 -9.06
C ARG A 97 19.86 9.07 -9.86
N ILE A 98 18.96 8.26 -10.39
CA ILE A 98 17.73 8.74 -11.02
C ILE A 98 16.68 8.86 -9.95
N GLY A 99 16.33 10.11 -9.57
CA GLY A 99 15.28 10.39 -8.59
C GLY A 99 13.90 10.17 -9.18
N LEU A 100 13.06 9.44 -8.45
CA LEU A 100 11.64 9.25 -8.71
C LEU A 100 10.89 9.81 -7.50
N LEU A 101 10.35 11.02 -7.65
CA LEU A 101 9.56 11.67 -6.62
C LEU A 101 8.16 11.08 -6.63
N ILE A 102 7.80 10.41 -5.57
CA ILE A 102 6.47 9.83 -5.36
C ILE A 102 5.94 10.33 -4.03
N GLU A 103 4.91 11.12 -4.07
CA GLU A 103 4.17 11.42 -2.85
C GLU A 103 3.37 10.18 -2.45
N ALA A 104 3.45 9.80 -1.17
CA ALA A 104 2.64 8.73 -0.64
C ALA A 104 1.16 9.16 -0.72
N ALA A 105 0.51 8.74 -1.79
CA ALA A 105 -0.90 8.93 -2.03
C ALA A 105 -1.64 7.62 -1.68
N MET A 106 -2.94 7.63 -1.79
CA MET A 106 -3.79 6.45 -1.64
C MET A 106 -3.53 5.38 -2.72
N ALA A 107 -2.75 5.72 -3.76
CA ALA A 107 -2.42 4.80 -4.86
C ALA A 107 -1.26 3.86 -4.51
N PHE A 108 -1.35 2.62 -4.99
CA PHE A 108 -0.30 1.61 -4.86
C PHE A 108 0.94 2.00 -5.66
N GLY A 109 2.14 1.67 -5.16
CA GLY A 109 3.37 1.82 -5.94
C GLY A 109 4.41 2.77 -5.35
N THR A 110 4.45 2.97 -4.03
CA THR A 110 5.47 3.79 -3.33
C THR A 110 6.89 3.21 -3.40
N GLY A 111 7.08 2.05 -4.04
CA GLY A 111 8.38 1.38 -4.13
C GLY A 111 8.72 0.45 -2.96
N HIS A 112 8.02 0.54 -1.84
CA HIS A 112 8.27 -0.28 -0.64
C HIS A 112 7.81 -1.72 -0.81
N HIS A 113 6.78 -1.97 -1.61
CA HIS A 113 6.31 -3.32 -1.87
C HIS A 113 7.34 -4.08 -2.73
N GLY A 114 7.62 -5.34 -2.36
CA GLY A 114 8.63 -6.16 -3.02
C GLY A 114 8.43 -6.32 -4.54
N THR A 115 7.18 -6.31 -5.02
CA THR A 115 6.86 -6.38 -6.47
C THR A 115 7.32 -5.13 -7.20
N THR A 116 7.01 -3.94 -6.69
CA THR A 116 7.43 -2.65 -7.28
C THR A 116 8.94 -2.53 -7.30
N LEU A 117 9.61 -2.86 -6.19
CA LEU A 117 11.07 -2.91 -6.09
C LEU A 117 11.67 -3.88 -7.11
N GLY A 118 11.09 -5.07 -7.27
CA GLY A 118 11.49 -6.07 -8.24
C GLY A 118 11.39 -5.56 -9.69
N CYS A 119 10.29 -4.90 -10.03
CA CYS A 119 10.06 -4.31 -11.36
C CYS A 119 11.05 -3.18 -11.66
N LEU A 120 11.32 -2.27 -10.72
CA LEU A 120 12.34 -1.22 -10.88
C LEU A 120 13.73 -1.79 -11.15
N ARG A 121 14.12 -2.81 -10.37
CA ARG A 121 15.39 -3.53 -10.59
C ARG A 121 15.44 -4.26 -11.94
N ALA A 122 14.30 -4.78 -12.42
CA ALA A 122 14.21 -5.41 -13.72
C ALA A 122 14.39 -4.39 -14.85
N LEU A 123 13.74 -3.22 -14.76
CA LEU A 123 13.92 -2.11 -15.70
C LEU A 123 15.38 -1.65 -15.76
N ASP A 124 16.01 -1.45 -14.61
CA ASP A 124 17.44 -1.10 -14.52
C ASP A 124 18.32 -2.11 -15.22
N ARG A 125 18.09 -3.40 -14.98
CA ARG A 125 18.84 -4.49 -15.61
C ARG A 125 18.65 -4.54 -17.12
N LEU A 126 17.42 -4.33 -17.62
CA LEU A 126 17.12 -4.29 -19.05
C LEU A 126 17.88 -3.15 -19.72
N ALA A 127 17.81 -1.95 -19.17
CA ALA A 127 18.55 -0.80 -19.68
C ALA A 127 20.07 -1.02 -19.64
N GLY A 128 20.59 -1.60 -18.57
CA GLY A 128 22.01 -1.95 -18.43
C GLY A 128 22.50 -3.00 -19.46
N ARG A 129 21.58 -3.79 -20.02
CA ARG A 129 21.86 -4.74 -21.12
C ARG A 129 21.68 -4.13 -22.52
N GLY A 130 21.44 -2.83 -22.61
CA GLY A 130 21.23 -2.12 -23.87
C GLY A 130 19.84 -2.30 -24.48
N PHE A 131 18.88 -2.78 -23.71
CA PHE A 131 17.48 -2.83 -24.17
C PHE A 131 16.90 -1.40 -24.23
N HIS A 132 16.20 -1.10 -25.35
CA HIS A 132 15.49 0.15 -25.56
C HIS A 132 13.98 -0.13 -25.73
N GLY A 133 13.19 0.37 -24.79
CA GLY A 133 11.73 0.34 -24.90
C GLY A 133 11.27 1.37 -25.94
N ARG A 134 10.43 0.98 -26.91
CA ARG A 134 9.92 1.88 -27.95
C ARG A 134 8.46 2.24 -27.79
N ASN A 135 7.64 1.37 -27.34
CA ASN A 135 6.20 1.61 -27.06
C ASN A 135 5.94 1.06 -25.68
N VAL A 136 6.19 1.85 -24.68
CA VAL A 136 6.08 1.44 -23.29
C VAL A 136 4.71 1.83 -22.76
N ILE A 137 4.00 0.87 -22.17
CA ILE A 137 2.72 1.09 -21.50
C ILE A 137 2.80 0.48 -20.11
N ASP A 138 2.42 1.25 -19.11
CA ASP A 138 2.25 0.84 -17.72
C ASP A 138 0.75 0.72 -17.45
N VAL A 139 0.26 -0.52 -17.31
CA VAL A 139 -1.17 -0.83 -17.12
C VAL A 139 -1.41 -1.16 -15.65
N GLY A 140 -2.33 -0.46 -15.00
CA GLY A 140 -2.48 -0.51 -13.55
C GLY A 140 -1.32 0.24 -12.88
N CYS A 141 -1.06 1.46 -13.34
CA CYS A 141 0.17 2.19 -13.02
C CYS A 141 0.26 2.66 -11.56
N GLY A 142 -0.87 2.75 -10.83
CA GLY A 142 -0.90 3.29 -9.48
C GLY A 142 -0.23 4.67 -9.43
N THR A 143 0.83 4.82 -8.66
CA THR A 143 1.63 6.07 -8.60
C THR A 143 2.43 6.37 -9.87
N ALA A 144 2.31 5.57 -10.91
CA ALA A 144 3.09 5.62 -12.16
C ALA A 144 4.62 5.53 -11.97
N VAL A 145 5.10 4.99 -10.86
CA VAL A 145 6.54 4.90 -10.56
C VAL A 145 7.31 4.11 -11.62
N LEU A 146 6.72 3.06 -12.19
CA LEU A 146 7.34 2.25 -13.25
C LEU A 146 7.35 3.00 -14.58
N ALA A 147 6.26 3.68 -14.93
CA ALA A 147 6.20 4.55 -16.10
C ALA A 147 7.23 5.68 -16.02
N MET A 148 7.35 6.32 -14.85
CA MET A 148 8.37 7.35 -14.60
C MET A 148 9.78 6.80 -14.74
N ALA A 149 10.06 5.61 -14.20
CA ALA A 149 11.34 4.95 -14.34
C ALA A 149 11.67 4.67 -15.80
N ALA A 150 10.72 4.15 -16.58
CA ALA A 150 10.88 3.88 -18.00
C ALA A 150 11.15 5.18 -18.80
N ALA A 151 10.40 6.25 -18.53
CA ALA A 151 10.58 7.55 -19.17
C ALA A 151 11.94 8.22 -18.84
N ARG A 152 12.58 7.84 -17.73
CA ARG A 152 13.94 8.29 -17.39
C ARG A 152 15.02 7.44 -18.05
N LEU A 153 14.71 6.23 -18.48
CA LEU A 153 15.64 5.34 -19.16
C LEU A 153 15.61 5.50 -20.67
N TRP A 154 14.45 5.76 -21.23
CA TRP A 154 14.24 5.77 -22.68
C TRP A 154 13.60 7.09 -23.13
N PRO A 155 14.00 7.62 -24.32
CA PRO A 155 13.54 8.95 -24.78
C PRO A 155 12.11 8.95 -25.32
N GLU A 156 11.49 7.80 -25.52
CA GLU A 156 10.14 7.66 -26.06
C GLU A 156 9.07 8.00 -25.03
N THR A 157 7.89 8.35 -25.54
CA THR A 157 6.72 8.58 -24.69
C THR A 157 6.30 7.27 -24.04
N VAL A 158 6.08 7.32 -22.73
CA VAL A 158 5.53 6.21 -21.95
C VAL A 158 4.06 6.54 -21.65
N LEU A 159 3.17 5.60 -21.89
CA LEU A 159 1.75 5.70 -21.52
C LEU A 159 1.55 4.99 -20.17
N ALA A 160 0.92 5.67 -19.23
CA ALA A 160 0.48 5.09 -17.96
C ALA A 160 -1.04 5.10 -17.91
N THR A 161 -1.63 4.01 -17.46
CA THR A 161 -3.10 3.87 -17.36
C THR A 161 -3.48 3.16 -16.07
N ASP A 162 -4.57 3.59 -15.45
CA ASP A 162 -5.16 2.91 -14.31
C ASP A 162 -6.69 2.94 -14.42
N ILE A 163 -7.36 2.03 -13.71
CA ILE A 163 -8.82 2.04 -13.56
C ILE A 163 -9.25 2.99 -12.43
N ASP A 164 -8.35 3.25 -11.49
CA ASP A 164 -8.59 4.17 -10.38
C ASP A 164 -8.31 5.62 -10.84
N GLN A 165 -9.35 6.46 -10.78
CA GLN A 165 -9.24 7.88 -11.15
C GLN A 165 -8.23 8.61 -10.27
N VAL A 166 -8.11 8.24 -9.00
CA VAL A 166 -7.14 8.85 -8.06
C VAL A 166 -5.69 8.59 -8.49
N ALA A 167 -5.45 7.50 -9.21
CA ALA A 167 -4.11 7.15 -9.71
C ALA A 167 -3.71 7.95 -10.97
N VAL A 168 -4.68 8.50 -11.72
CA VAL A 168 -4.42 9.18 -13.00
C VAL A 168 -4.60 10.70 -12.94
N ASP A 169 -5.09 11.25 -11.83
CA ASP A 169 -5.20 12.69 -11.54
C ASP A 169 -3.91 13.23 -10.93
#